data_1c173ce76e632649dc0850fcb81ed8cc
#
_entry.id   1c173ce76e632649dc0850fcb81ed8cc
#
_cell.length_a   1.000
_cell.length_b   1.000
_cell.length_c   1.000
_cell.angle_alpha   90.00
_cell.angle_beta   90.00
_cell.angle_gamma   90.00
#
_symmetry.space_group_name_H-M   'P 1'
#
loop_
_entity.id
_entity.type
_entity.pdbx_description
1 polymer ?
#
loop_
_entity_poly.entity_id
_entity_poly.type
_entity_poly.pdbx_seq_one_letter_code
_entity_poly.pdbx_strand_id
1 'polypeptide(L)'
;MPENLENILSTIKKNCEINDSFIKFEQIQITINPEALISTLEFLKDNDICQFRQLTDIAGVDFPERLNRFDIVYHFLSFKHNVRIRVKTEISENSAIQSITQLFPAANWFEREAFDMYGIQFTDHPDLRRILTDYGFEGYPLRKDFPLSGNVEVRYDEMEKKVIYEPVKLQQ
;
A
#
# COMPACT_ATOMS: atom_id res chain seq x y z
N MET A 1 -28.95 -0.26 5.57
CA MET A 1 -27.53 -0.21 5.15
C MET A 1 -26.84 1.13 5.44
N PRO A 2 -27.37 2.33 5.13
CA PRO A 2 -26.66 3.59 5.45
C PRO A 2 -26.46 3.81 6.96
N GLU A 3 -27.46 3.53 7.80
CA GLU A 3 -27.33 3.71 9.26
C GLU A 3 -26.17 2.91 9.89
N ASN A 4 -25.86 1.73 9.38
CA ASN A 4 -24.73 0.93 9.90
C ASN A 4 -23.39 1.57 9.57
N LEU A 5 -23.20 2.13 8.36
CA LEU A 5 -21.97 2.81 7.96
C LEU A 5 -21.71 4.07 8.79
N GLU A 6 -22.75 4.87 9.03
CA GLU A 6 -22.65 6.08 9.84
C GLU A 6 -22.35 5.76 11.32
N ASN A 7 -22.95 4.70 11.88
CA ASN A 7 -22.65 4.24 13.21
C ASN A 7 -21.18 3.79 13.36
N ILE A 8 -20.71 2.97 12.40
CA ILE A 8 -19.30 2.53 12.37
C ILE A 8 -18.38 3.75 12.26
N LEU A 9 -18.63 4.66 11.30
CA LEU A 9 -17.81 5.85 11.12
C LEU A 9 -17.81 6.76 12.37
N SER A 10 -18.96 6.95 13.00
CA SER A 10 -19.07 7.74 14.25
C SER A 10 -18.27 7.12 15.39
N THR A 11 -18.24 5.79 15.47
CA THR A 11 -17.47 5.05 16.47
C THR A 11 -15.96 5.20 16.20
N ILE A 12 -15.55 5.12 14.95
CA ILE A 12 -14.14 5.32 14.56
C ILE A 12 -13.70 6.76 14.93
N LYS A 13 -14.51 7.78 14.57
CA LYS A 13 -14.22 9.19 14.88
C LYS A 13 -14.06 9.49 16.37
N LYS A 14 -14.74 8.76 17.22
CA LYS A 14 -14.65 8.95 18.68
C LYS A 14 -13.40 8.35 19.31
N ASN A 15 -12.81 7.34 18.68
CA ASN A 15 -11.75 6.52 19.29
C ASN A 15 -10.41 6.58 18.54
N CYS A 16 -10.38 7.12 17.33
CA CYS A 16 -9.17 7.20 16.52
C CYS A 16 -8.88 8.66 16.11
N GLU A 17 -7.60 8.98 15.97
CA GLU A 17 -7.15 10.26 15.42
C GLU A 17 -7.27 10.23 13.90
N ILE A 18 -8.19 11.00 13.35
CA ILE A 18 -8.50 11.02 11.92
C ILE A 18 -8.35 12.43 11.40
N ASN A 19 -7.61 12.58 10.28
CA ASN A 19 -7.44 13.87 9.60
C ASN A 19 -8.64 14.18 8.71
N ASP A 20 -9.17 13.16 8.02
CA ASP A 20 -10.32 13.28 7.12
C ASP A 20 -11.11 11.97 7.05
N SER A 21 -12.40 12.07 6.78
CA SER A 21 -13.24 10.89 6.63
C SER A 21 -14.52 11.18 5.85
N PHE A 22 -14.92 10.25 5.00
CA PHE A 22 -16.17 10.31 4.26
C PHE A 22 -16.70 8.91 3.92
N ILE A 23 -17.97 8.86 3.52
CA ILE A 23 -18.59 7.66 2.97
C ILE A 23 -18.87 7.91 1.50
N LYS A 24 -18.37 7.04 0.62
CA LYS A 24 -18.60 7.09 -0.82
C LYS A 24 -18.68 5.68 -1.39
N PHE A 25 -19.63 5.46 -2.28
CA PHE A 25 -19.88 4.14 -2.88
C PHE A 25 -20.07 3.01 -1.85
N GLU A 26 -20.81 3.29 -0.78
CA GLU A 26 -21.06 2.36 0.33
C GLU A 26 -19.78 1.87 1.05
N GLN A 27 -18.69 2.61 0.96
CA GLN A 27 -17.44 2.35 1.64
C GLN A 27 -17.06 3.53 2.52
N ILE A 28 -16.51 3.20 3.69
CA ILE A 28 -15.91 4.19 4.59
C ILE A 28 -14.49 4.47 4.10
N GLN A 29 -14.12 5.74 4.02
CA GLN A 29 -12.74 6.14 3.84
C GLN A 29 -12.31 7.04 4.99
N ILE A 30 -11.11 6.75 5.54
CA ILE A 30 -10.46 7.60 6.56
C ILE A 30 -9.03 7.90 6.13
N THR A 31 -8.57 9.09 6.48
CA THR A 31 -7.16 9.50 6.32
C THR A 31 -6.58 9.74 7.71
N ILE A 32 -5.44 9.15 7.99
CA ILE A 32 -4.77 9.18 9.29
C ILE A 32 -3.29 9.56 9.14
N ASN A 33 -2.66 9.98 10.24
CA ASN A 33 -1.22 10.15 10.29
C ASN A 33 -0.51 8.78 10.36
N PRO A 34 0.71 8.63 9.82
CA PRO A 34 1.48 7.39 9.87
C PRO A 34 1.68 6.84 11.28
N GLU A 35 1.87 7.72 12.26
CA GLU A 35 2.09 7.37 13.67
C GLU A 35 0.85 6.74 14.33
N ALA A 36 -0.34 7.07 13.85
CA ALA A 36 -1.61 6.53 14.35
C ALA A 36 -2.01 5.21 13.66
N LEU A 37 -1.20 4.70 12.70
CA LEU A 37 -1.57 3.54 11.87
C LEU A 37 -1.88 2.31 12.73
N ILE A 38 -0.93 1.88 13.55
CA ILE A 38 -1.05 0.61 14.29
C ILE A 38 -2.23 0.68 15.27
N SER A 39 -2.32 1.73 16.08
CA SER A 39 -3.40 1.89 17.06
C SER A 39 -4.78 1.95 16.39
N THR A 40 -4.88 2.63 15.25
CA THR A 40 -6.13 2.68 14.47
C THR A 40 -6.50 1.30 13.93
N LEU A 41 -5.56 0.56 13.36
CA LEU A 41 -5.83 -0.76 12.79
C LEU A 41 -6.15 -1.81 13.87
N GLU A 42 -5.51 -1.75 15.04
CA GLU A 42 -5.89 -2.58 16.19
C GLU A 42 -7.33 -2.30 16.61
N PHE A 43 -7.69 -1.03 16.75
CA PHE A 43 -9.07 -0.65 17.07
C PHE A 43 -10.05 -1.16 16.01
N LEU A 44 -9.80 -0.95 14.72
CA LEU A 44 -10.66 -1.40 13.63
C LEU A 44 -10.85 -2.92 13.61
N LYS A 45 -9.81 -3.67 13.95
CA LYS A 45 -9.82 -5.13 13.97
C LYS A 45 -10.61 -5.69 15.14
N ASP A 46 -10.39 -5.16 16.35
CA ASP A 46 -10.83 -5.77 17.60
C ASP A 46 -12.14 -5.19 18.16
N ASN A 47 -12.50 -3.96 17.78
CA ASN A 47 -13.74 -3.34 18.22
C ASN A 47 -14.97 -4.07 17.69
N ASP A 48 -15.95 -4.37 18.58
CA ASP A 48 -17.16 -5.16 18.26
C ASP A 48 -18.09 -4.55 17.20
N ILE A 49 -18.05 -3.23 17.05
CA ILE A 49 -18.85 -2.48 16.07
C ILE A 49 -18.14 -2.45 14.71
N CYS A 50 -16.81 -2.53 14.68
CA CYS A 50 -16.00 -2.42 13.46
C CYS A 50 -15.69 -3.79 12.85
N GLN A 51 -14.94 -4.63 13.56
CA GLN A 51 -14.52 -5.99 13.17
C GLN A 51 -13.97 -6.10 11.74
N PHE A 52 -13.06 -5.19 11.34
CA PHE A 52 -12.36 -5.24 10.06
C PHE A 52 -11.18 -6.21 10.15
N ARG A 53 -11.48 -7.51 10.09
CA ARG A 53 -10.51 -8.59 10.32
C ARG A 53 -9.84 -9.12 9.05
N GLN A 54 -10.34 -8.74 7.88
CA GLN A 54 -9.78 -9.15 6.61
C GLN A 54 -9.05 -7.97 5.95
N LEU A 55 -7.73 -8.08 5.83
CA LEU A 55 -6.96 -7.24 4.90
C LEU A 55 -7.20 -7.77 3.48
N THR A 56 -7.64 -6.91 2.58
CA THR A 56 -7.90 -7.28 1.18
C THR A 56 -6.82 -6.80 0.24
N ASP A 57 -6.20 -5.65 0.55
CA ASP A 57 -5.17 -5.07 -0.30
C ASP A 57 -4.37 -3.98 0.43
N ILE A 58 -3.11 -3.74 -0.03
CA ILE A 58 -2.31 -2.56 0.30
C ILE A 58 -1.74 -2.02 -1.02
N ALA A 59 -2.14 -0.81 -1.37
CA ALA A 59 -1.71 -0.16 -2.60
C ALA A 59 -0.89 1.10 -2.31
N GLY A 60 0.21 1.31 -3.04
CA GLY A 60 0.94 2.57 -3.09
C GLY A 60 0.37 3.48 -4.20
N VAL A 61 0.43 4.79 -3.98
CA VAL A 61 0.13 5.80 -5.03
C VAL A 61 1.21 6.87 -4.99
N ASP A 62 1.77 7.20 -6.15
CA ASP A 62 2.84 8.19 -6.28
C ASP A 62 2.30 9.55 -6.74
N PHE A 63 2.63 10.60 -5.98
CA PHE A 63 2.31 12.00 -6.25
C PHE A 63 3.60 12.84 -6.19
N PRO A 64 4.41 12.86 -7.25
CA PRO A 64 5.74 13.48 -7.23
C PRO A 64 5.74 14.97 -6.89
N GLU A 65 4.61 15.67 -7.11
CA GLU A 65 4.47 17.10 -6.83
C GLU A 65 4.23 17.42 -5.34
N ARG A 66 3.99 16.39 -4.49
CA ARG A 66 3.68 16.60 -3.08
C ARG A 66 4.91 16.38 -2.19
N LEU A 67 4.95 17.09 -1.05
CA LEU A 67 5.95 16.87 0.00
C LEU A 67 5.82 15.44 0.56
N ASN A 68 4.59 15.01 0.90
CA ASN A 68 4.27 13.63 1.20
C ASN A 68 3.96 12.93 -0.12
N ARG A 69 5.02 12.44 -0.75
CA ARG A 69 4.99 11.90 -2.10
C ARG A 69 4.07 10.69 -2.24
N PHE A 70 4.07 9.79 -1.25
CA PHE A 70 3.35 8.53 -1.36
C PHE A 70 2.10 8.50 -0.48
N ASP A 71 0.98 8.08 -1.08
CA ASP A 71 -0.16 7.57 -0.33
C ASP A 71 -0.02 6.06 -0.19
N ILE A 72 -0.23 5.55 1.01
CA ILE A 72 -0.40 4.12 1.25
C ILE A 72 -1.86 3.89 1.63
N VAL A 73 -2.50 3.02 0.87
CA VAL A 73 -3.94 2.77 0.96
C VAL A 73 -4.18 1.33 1.36
N TYR A 74 -4.71 1.15 2.55
CA TYR A 74 -5.07 -0.14 3.11
C TYR A 74 -6.54 -0.40 2.93
N HIS A 75 -6.90 -1.55 2.41
CA HIS A 75 -8.29 -1.98 2.21
C HIS A 75 -8.65 -3.12 3.14
N PHE A 76 -9.72 -2.94 3.93
CA PHE A 76 -10.20 -3.96 4.84
C PHE A 76 -11.66 -4.28 4.62
N LEU A 77 -12.04 -5.51 4.99
CA LEU A 77 -13.39 -6.01 4.97
C LEU A 77 -13.80 -6.50 6.37
N SER A 78 -14.97 -6.07 6.81
CA SER A 78 -15.69 -6.66 7.93
C SER A 78 -16.68 -7.68 7.39
N PHE A 79 -16.45 -8.96 7.63
CA PHE A 79 -17.41 -10.02 7.25
C PHE A 79 -18.70 -9.91 8.03
N LYS A 80 -18.61 -9.55 9.30
CA LYS A 80 -19.80 -9.41 10.18
C LYS A 80 -20.81 -8.41 9.65
N HIS A 81 -20.33 -7.29 9.16
CA HIS A 81 -21.16 -6.18 8.71
C HIS A 81 -21.29 -6.08 7.19
N ASN A 82 -20.51 -6.88 6.44
CA ASN A 82 -20.37 -6.80 4.99
C ASN A 82 -20.06 -5.37 4.52
N VAL A 83 -19.10 -4.72 5.22
CA VAL A 83 -18.68 -3.34 4.99
C VAL A 83 -17.20 -3.30 4.68
N ARG A 84 -16.81 -2.45 3.73
CA ARG A 84 -15.41 -2.16 3.41
C ARG A 84 -14.99 -0.82 3.98
N ILE A 85 -13.74 -0.76 4.42
CA ILE A 85 -13.08 0.48 4.81
C ILE A 85 -11.77 0.63 4.04
N ARG A 86 -11.49 1.87 3.66
CA ARG A 86 -10.21 2.29 3.12
C ARG A 86 -9.52 3.20 4.13
N VAL A 87 -8.34 2.82 4.56
CA VAL A 87 -7.49 3.61 5.44
C VAL A 87 -6.34 4.15 4.61
N LYS A 88 -6.21 5.47 4.53
CA LYS A 88 -5.16 6.15 3.77
C LYS A 88 -4.20 6.83 4.74
N THR A 89 -2.92 6.75 4.46
CA THR A 89 -1.87 7.53 5.12
C THR A 89 -0.88 8.07 4.09
N GLU A 90 -0.25 9.19 4.41
CA GLU A 90 0.66 9.90 3.51
C GLU A 90 2.06 9.94 4.11
N ILE A 91 3.06 9.59 3.31
CA ILE A 91 4.47 9.62 3.74
C ILE A 91 5.34 10.36 2.73
N SER A 92 6.43 10.95 3.22
CA SER A 92 7.46 11.51 2.36
C SER A 92 8.34 10.41 1.74
N GLU A 93 9.06 10.73 0.67
CA GLU A 93 9.89 9.76 -0.05
C GLU A 93 10.97 9.10 0.82
N ASN A 94 11.50 9.85 1.79
CA ASN A 94 12.59 9.39 2.65
C ASN A 94 12.13 8.88 4.00
N SER A 95 10.81 8.80 4.25
CA SER A 95 10.27 8.26 5.49
C SER A 95 9.90 6.80 5.35
N ALA A 96 9.88 6.11 6.49
CA ALA A 96 9.39 4.74 6.60
C ALA A 96 8.09 4.73 7.38
N ILE A 97 7.27 3.71 7.16
CA ILE A 97 6.05 3.46 7.90
C ILE A 97 6.15 2.11 8.63
N GLN A 98 5.48 1.97 9.76
CA GLN A 98 5.50 0.70 10.49
C GLN A 98 4.72 -0.37 9.74
N SER A 99 5.32 -1.57 9.63
CA SER A 99 4.68 -2.74 9.05
C SER A 99 3.48 -3.19 9.88
N ILE A 100 2.43 -3.61 9.20
CA ILE A 100 1.23 -4.16 9.83
C ILE A 100 1.21 -5.70 9.84
N THR A 101 2.32 -6.35 9.50
CA THR A 101 2.41 -7.83 9.42
C THR A 101 2.09 -8.54 10.72
N GLN A 102 2.35 -7.91 11.87
CA GLN A 102 2.00 -8.47 13.18
C GLN A 102 0.48 -8.50 13.42
N LEU A 103 -0.25 -7.53 12.87
CA LEU A 103 -1.71 -7.47 12.97
C LEU A 103 -2.38 -8.31 11.88
N PHE A 104 -1.86 -8.24 10.66
CA PHE A 104 -2.38 -8.90 9.47
C PHE A 104 -1.26 -9.63 8.73
N PRO A 105 -1.06 -10.92 8.94
CA PRO A 105 0.02 -11.67 8.27
C PRO A 105 -0.02 -11.60 6.74
N ALA A 106 -1.20 -11.40 6.14
CA ALA A 106 -1.34 -11.20 4.70
C ALA A 106 -0.62 -9.95 4.18
N ALA A 107 -0.36 -8.95 5.04
CA ALA A 107 0.36 -7.73 4.69
C ALA A 107 1.79 -7.99 4.20
N ASN A 108 2.40 -9.10 4.61
CA ASN A 108 3.79 -9.42 4.25
C ASN A 108 4.06 -9.27 2.74
N TRP A 109 3.22 -9.82 1.90
CA TRP A 109 3.41 -9.78 0.45
C TRP A 109 2.99 -8.45 -0.17
N PHE A 110 1.91 -7.84 0.32
CA PHE A 110 1.46 -6.53 -0.16
C PHE A 110 2.47 -5.42 0.17
N GLU A 111 3.07 -5.44 1.37
CA GLU A 111 4.10 -4.48 1.75
C GLU A 111 5.37 -4.66 0.92
N ARG A 112 5.77 -5.91 0.62
CA ARG A 112 6.88 -6.20 -0.30
C ARG A 112 6.59 -5.71 -1.72
N GLU A 113 5.35 -5.83 -2.20
CA GLU A 113 4.94 -5.28 -3.49
C GLU A 113 5.05 -3.75 -3.50
N ALA A 114 4.52 -3.06 -2.47
CA ALA A 114 4.63 -1.61 -2.34
C ALA A 114 6.10 -1.15 -2.23
N PHE A 115 6.94 -1.89 -1.53
CA PHE A 115 8.39 -1.67 -1.50
C PHE A 115 9.02 -1.85 -2.87
N ASP A 116 8.74 -2.93 -3.57
CA ASP A 116 9.34 -3.26 -4.86
C ASP A 116 8.94 -2.27 -5.95
N MET A 117 7.66 -1.87 -5.98
CA MET A 117 7.10 -1.02 -7.03
C MET A 117 7.35 0.48 -6.82
N TYR A 118 7.38 0.95 -5.56
CA TYR A 118 7.46 2.37 -5.21
C TYR A 118 8.68 2.75 -4.35
N GLY A 119 9.35 1.77 -3.73
CA GLY A 119 10.43 2.00 -2.78
C GLY A 119 9.97 2.44 -1.39
N ILE A 120 8.70 2.20 -1.06
CA ILE A 120 8.14 2.51 0.27
C ILE A 120 8.80 1.59 1.30
N GLN A 121 9.40 2.20 2.34
CA GLN A 121 10.08 1.46 3.40
C GLN A 121 9.11 1.11 4.53
N PHE A 122 9.12 -0.16 4.96
CA PHE A 122 8.32 -0.65 6.08
C PHE A 122 9.23 -1.08 7.22
N THR A 123 9.15 -0.38 8.36
CA THR A 123 9.90 -0.76 9.57
C THR A 123 9.28 -2.00 10.20
N ASP A 124 10.10 -2.82 10.87
CA ASP A 124 9.67 -4.06 11.54
C ASP A 124 9.02 -5.11 10.61
N HIS A 125 9.21 -4.97 9.29
CA HIS A 125 8.81 -6.02 8.35
C HIS A 125 9.76 -7.22 8.47
N PRO A 126 9.26 -8.46 8.58
CA PRO A 126 10.10 -9.63 8.83
C PRO A 126 11.06 -9.98 7.69
N ASP A 127 10.74 -9.62 6.45
CA ASP A 127 11.54 -9.96 5.27
C ASP A 127 11.23 -8.99 4.10
N LEU A 128 11.69 -7.73 4.21
CA LEU A 128 11.45 -6.69 3.20
C LEU A 128 12.44 -6.82 2.04
N ARG A 129 12.10 -7.64 1.07
CA ARG A 129 12.84 -7.82 -0.19
C ARG A 129 11.91 -7.73 -1.38
N ARG A 130 12.46 -7.45 -2.56
CA ARG A 130 11.70 -7.41 -3.82
C ARG A 130 10.94 -8.72 -4.07
N ILE A 131 9.80 -8.66 -4.76
CA ILE A 131 8.92 -9.81 -4.99
C ILE A 131 8.49 -9.96 -6.46
N LEU A 132 8.33 -8.86 -7.19
CA LEU A 132 7.83 -8.85 -8.57
C LEU A 132 8.91 -8.59 -9.61
N THR A 133 9.92 -7.75 -9.27
CA THR A 133 11.00 -7.45 -10.20
C THR A 133 12.09 -8.50 -10.16
N ASP A 134 12.84 -8.61 -11.27
CA ASP A 134 13.98 -9.53 -11.40
C ASP A 134 15.12 -9.19 -10.43
N TYR A 135 16.00 -10.17 -10.18
CA TYR A 135 17.23 -9.96 -9.43
C TYR A 135 18.10 -8.92 -10.13
N GLY A 136 18.51 -7.91 -9.38
CA GLY A 136 19.32 -6.82 -9.92
C GLY A 136 18.55 -5.74 -10.66
N PHE A 137 17.21 -5.77 -10.65
CA PHE A 137 16.39 -4.70 -11.21
C PHE A 137 16.66 -3.38 -10.47
N GLU A 138 16.97 -2.32 -11.24
CA GLU A 138 17.26 -0.98 -10.72
C GLU A 138 16.06 -0.04 -10.89
N GLY A 139 15.69 0.65 -9.80
CA GLY A 139 14.58 1.59 -9.77
C GLY A 139 13.27 1.00 -9.25
N TYR A 140 12.19 1.77 -9.41
CA TYR A 140 10.85 1.46 -8.90
C TYR A 140 9.83 1.72 -10.01
N PRO A 141 9.32 0.66 -10.67
CA PRO A 141 8.65 0.79 -11.97
C PRO A 141 7.27 1.46 -11.92
N LEU A 142 6.63 1.58 -10.76
CA LEU A 142 5.35 2.28 -10.64
C LEU A 142 5.47 3.74 -10.21
N ARG A 143 6.68 4.24 -9.95
CA ARG A 143 6.90 5.68 -9.77
C ARG A 143 6.67 6.44 -11.06
N LYS A 144 6.11 7.64 -10.96
CA LYS A 144 5.80 8.49 -12.12
C LYS A 144 7.05 9.02 -12.84
N ASP A 145 8.18 9.09 -12.15
CA ASP A 145 9.48 9.48 -12.69
C ASP A 145 10.29 8.30 -13.28
N PHE A 146 9.79 7.06 -13.15
CA PHE A 146 10.38 5.91 -13.81
C PHE A 146 10.03 5.89 -15.30
N PRO A 147 11.01 5.70 -16.22
CA PRO A 147 10.75 5.73 -17.67
C PRO A 147 9.83 4.58 -18.09
N LEU A 148 8.82 4.89 -18.91
CA LEU A 148 7.81 3.92 -19.36
C LEU A 148 8.43 2.73 -20.12
N SER A 149 9.49 2.99 -20.88
CA SER A 149 10.23 1.95 -21.63
C SER A 149 11.19 1.12 -20.75
N GLY A 150 11.38 1.51 -19.48
CA GLY A 150 12.43 0.96 -18.63
C GLY A 150 13.84 1.43 -19.03
N ASN A 151 14.84 0.95 -18.32
CA ASN A 151 16.28 1.24 -18.58
C ASN A 151 16.95 0.12 -19.38
N VAL A 152 16.42 -1.08 -19.26
CA VAL A 152 17.01 -2.31 -19.82
C VAL A 152 15.93 -3.14 -20.47
N GLU A 153 16.21 -3.71 -21.63
CA GLU A 153 15.39 -4.73 -22.29
C GLU A 153 16.03 -6.10 -22.16
N VAL A 154 15.19 -7.11 -22.16
CA VAL A 154 15.60 -8.50 -21.99
C VAL A 154 15.40 -9.24 -23.30
N ARG A 155 16.45 -9.87 -23.82
CA ARG A 155 16.43 -10.64 -25.07
C ARG A 155 17.06 -12.02 -24.86
N TYR A 156 16.49 -13.03 -25.50
CA TYR A 156 17.13 -14.33 -25.60
C TYR A 156 18.15 -14.34 -26.76
N ASP A 157 19.39 -14.69 -26.46
CA ASP A 157 20.43 -14.88 -27.45
C ASP A 157 20.50 -16.36 -27.88
N GLU A 158 20.15 -16.62 -29.14
CA GLU A 158 20.11 -18.00 -29.67
C GLU A 158 21.50 -18.60 -29.82
N MET A 159 22.53 -17.79 -30.04
CA MET A 159 23.91 -18.27 -30.23
C MET A 159 24.54 -18.66 -28.90
N GLU A 160 24.36 -17.80 -27.90
CA GLU A 160 24.88 -18.05 -26.55
C GLU A 160 23.92 -18.88 -25.67
N LYS A 161 22.69 -19.15 -26.16
CA LYS A 161 21.62 -19.91 -25.48
C LYS A 161 21.33 -19.41 -24.08
N LYS A 162 21.36 -18.08 -23.91
CA LYS A 162 21.10 -17.41 -22.62
C LYS A 162 20.26 -16.14 -22.79
N VAL A 163 19.67 -15.71 -21.67
CA VAL A 163 19.02 -14.41 -21.58
C VAL A 163 20.09 -13.34 -21.37
N ILE A 164 20.04 -12.27 -22.19
CA ILE A 164 20.94 -11.12 -22.08
C ILE A 164 20.14 -9.85 -21.79
N TYR A 165 20.76 -8.94 -21.08
CA TYR A 165 20.21 -7.63 -20.73
C TYR A 165 20.94 -6.56 -21.53
N GLU A 166 20.19 -5.77 -22.28
CA GLU A 166 20.73 -4.68 -23.10
C GLU A 166 20.07 -3.35 -22.74
N PRO A 167 20.80 -2.22 -22.79
CA PRO A 167 20.17 -0.92 -22.64
C PRO A 167 19.10 -0.68 -23.71
N VAL A 168 17.94 -0.14 -23.30
CA VAL A 168 16.86 0.19 -24.23
C VAL A 168 17.35 1.17 -25.28
N LYS A 169 17.24 0.82 -26.55
CA LYS A 169 17.53 1.70 -27.68
C LYS A 169 16.22 2.26 -28.20
N LEU A 170 15.88 3.49 -27.84
CA LEU A 170 14.76 4.19 -28.44
C LEU A 170 15.08 4.41 -29.94
N GLN A 171 14.30 3.83 -30.81
CA GLN A 171 14.35 4.18 -32.25
C GLN A 171 13.90 5.62 -32.39
N GLN A 172 14.79 6.46 -32.89
CA GLN A 172 14.47 7.85 -33.27
C GLN A 172 13.65 7.89 -34.54
#